data_a854f93cacb6c46ee9f4c81c8c2b8ae0
#
_entry.id   a854f93cacb6c46ee9f4c81c8c2b8ae0
#
_cell.length_a   1.000
_cell.length_b   1.000
_cell.length_c   1.000
_cell.angle_alpha   90.00
_cell.angle_beta   90.00
_cell.angle_gamma   90.00
#
_symmetry.space_group_name_H-M   'P 1'
#
loop_
_entity.id
_entity.type
_entity.pdbx_description
1 polymer ?
#
loop_
_entity_poly.entity_id
_entity_poly.type
_entity_poly.pdbx_seq_one_letter_code
_entity_poly.pdbx_strand_id
1 'polypeptide(L)'
;MTPHRPHPSRRIAIIGAGIAGLACARTLRQAGHDVAVFEAEPSPGGRMATVQTAFGGFDAGVQYFTVRDERFMQALQATAPDVVRRWSANAVRVLDERGRVAEAAPPAPESHWVAVPAMDSLPWRWAEPLAAAGALHLDTRVTRIARDRLSPTRWQLHTTGHGDEHLVHAGFDHVVLAVTASQAREMLQFSEQLAALPPALAAVDVAPCWTLMLAYPNAAQPGLHTLGPQWNAARSTHHRVSWLTRESSKPGRTAVERWTVQASAAWSREHERDDPARANAKLLRAFAEITGIHATPAHAE
;
A
#
# COMPACT_ATOMS: atom_id res chain seq x y z
N MET A 1 -24.65 34.48 -13.80
CA MET A 1 -23.48 33.60 -13.60
C MET A 1 -22.26 34.51 -13.44
N THR A 2 -21.77 34.65 -12.22
CA THR A 2 -20.54 35.41 -11.94
C THR A 2 -19.36 34.62 -12.54
N PRO A 3 -18.50 35.25 -13.36
CA PRO A 3 -17.33 34.54 -13.90
C PRO A 3 -16.42 34.10 -12.74
N HIS A 4 -16.19 32.80 -12.64
CA HIS A 4 -15.27 32.24 -11.67
C HIS A 4 -13.86 32.79 -12.02
N ARG A 5 -13.36 33.71 -11.20
CA ARG A 5 -11.98 34.19 -11.33
C ARG A 5 -11.05 32.98 -11.13
N PRO A 6 -10.19 32.64 -12.07
CA PRO A 6 -9.24 31.56 -11.86
C PRO A 6 -8.38 31.90 -10.65
N HIS A 7 -8.35 31.01 -9.67
CA HIS A 7 -7.41 31.13 -8.55
C HIS A 7 -5.97 31.13 -9.11
N PRO A 8 -5.06 31.96 -8.58
CA PRO A 8 -3.68 31.94 -9.03
C PRO A 8 -3.08 30.52 -8.84
N SER A 9 -2.37 30.05 -9.87
CA SER A 9 -1.64 28.79 -9.78
C SER A 9 -0.69 28.81 -8.59
N ARG A 10 -0.64 27.72 -7.83
CA ARG A 10 0.26 27.52 -6.71
C ARG A 10 1.23 26.38 -7.00
N ARG A 11 2.45 26.48 -6.52
CA ARG A 11 3.43 25.40 -6.57
C ARG A 11 3.36 24.58 -5.28
N ILE A 12 3.02 23.29 -5.40
CA ILE A 12 2.67 22.44 -4.27
C ILE A 12 3.56 21.20 -4.27
N ALA A 13 4.24 20.95 -3.16
CA ALA A 13 4.96 19.70 -2.95
C ALA A 13 4.05 18.70 -2.24
N ILE A 14 4.07 17.44 -2.68
CA ILE A 14 3.39 16.32 -2.04
C ILE A 14 4.46 15.29 -1.66
N ILE A 15 4.49 14.90 -0.41
CA ILE A 15 5.45 13.93 0.11
C ILE A 15 4.73 12.60 0.31
N GLY A 16 5.14 11.58 -0.44
CA GLY A 16 4.54 10.26 -0.53
C GLY A 16 3.72 10.07 -1.81
N ALA A 17 4.09 9.06 -2.63
CA ALA A 17 3.37 8.64 -3.82
C ALA A 17 2.49 7.39 -3.58
N GLY A 18 1.95 7.24 -2.37
CA GLY A 18 0.86 6.32 -2.10
C GLY A 18 -0.44 6.80 -2.77
N ILE A 19 -1.50 5.98 -2.73
CA ILE A 19 -2.78 6.28 -3.39
C ILE A 19 -3.36 7.64 -2.97
N ALA A 20 -3.19 8.05 -1.71
CA ALA A 20 -3.67 9.34 -1.20
C ALA A 20 -2.90 10.52 -1.81
N GLY A 21 -1.56 10.43 -1.86
CA GLY A 21 -0.70 11.46 -2.46
C GLY A 21 -0.97 11.61 -3.95
N LEU A 22 -1.10 10.51 -4.68
CA LEU A 22 -1.41 10.52 -6.11
C LEU A 22 -2.82 11.07 -6.40
N ALA A 23 -3.82 10.72 -5.60
CA ALA A 23 -5.16 11.30 -5.71
C ALA A 23 -5.15 12.82 -5.48
N CYS A 24 -4.43 13.26 -4.45
CA CYS A 24 -4.22 14.69 -4.16
C CYS A 24 -3.52 15.40 -5.34
N ALA A 25 -2.40 14.84 -5.83
CA ALA A 25 -1.65 15.40 -6.94
C ALA A 25 -2.51 15.59 -8.20
N ARG A 26 -3.29 14.56 -8.56
CA ARG A 26 -4.21 14.63 -9.69
C ARG A 26 -5.25 15.73 -9.52
N THR A 27 -5.90 15.79 -8.36
CA THR A 27 -6.94 16.79 -8.08
C THR A 27 -6.37 18.21 -8.16
N LEU A 28 -5.19 18.44 -7.58
CA LEU A 28 -4.54 19.76 -7.62
C LEU A 28 -4.10 20.14 -9.03
N ARG A 29 -3.58 19.22 -9.82
CA ARG A 29 -3.24 19.48 -11.23
C ARG A 29 -4.47 19.79 -12.08
N GLN A 30 -5.58 19.08 -11.87
CA GLN A 30 -6.86 19.37 -12.52
C GLN A 30 -7.39 20.78 -12.17
N ALA A 31 -7.09 21.25 -10.95
CA ALA A 31 -7.39 22.61 -10.52
C ALA A 31 -6.40 23.67 -11.06
N GLY A 32 -5.40 23.30 -11.87
CA GLY A 32 -4.46 24.22 -12.50
C GLY A 32 -3.24 24.57 -11.65
N HIS A 33 -2.94 23.79 -10.61
CA HIS A 33 -1.75 23.98 -9.78
C HIS A 33 -0.52 23.27 -10.34
N ASP A 34 0.66 23.80 -10.08
CA ASP A 34 1.95 23.16 -10.31
C ASP A 34 2.26 22.21 -9.14
N VAL A 35 2.42 20.91 -9.42
CA VAL A 35 2.57 19.89 -8.38
C VAL A 35 3.84 19.10 -8.62
N ALA A 36 4.64 18.89 -7.56
CA ALA A 36 5.75 17.95 -7.52
C ALA A 36 5.50 16.92 -6.42
N VAL A 37 5.68 15.64 -6.75
CA VAL A 37 5.50 14.49 -5.82
C VAL A 37 6.86 13.87 -5.52
N PHE A 38 7.16 13.65 -4.25
CA PHE A 38 8.41 13.07 -3.75
C PHE A 38 8.14 11.73 -3.07
N GLU A 39 8.77 10.67 -3.55
CA GLU A 39 8.64 9.32 -3.01
C GLU A 39 10.01 8.75 -2.67
N ALA A 40 10.11 8.19 -1.48
CA ALA A 40 11.36 7.61 -0.97
C ALA A 40 11.72 6.28 -1.63
N GLU A 41 10.72 5.56 -2.12
CA GLU A 41 10.88 4.25 -2.74
C GLU A 41 11.08 4.38 -4.27
N PRO A 42 11.64 3.33 -4.93
CA PRO A 42 11.84 3.33 -6.38
C PRO A 42 10.54 3.21 -7.18
N SER A 43 9.41 3.02 -6.52
CA SER A 43 8.11 2.86 -7.15
C SER A 43 7.00 3.54 -6.35
N PRO A 44 5.97 4.08 -7.01
CA PRO A 44 4.79 4.58 -6.32
C PRO A 44 3.94 3.42 -5.82
N GLY A 45 3.11 3.67 -4.81
CA GLY A 45 2.13 2.70 -4.31
C GLY A 45 2.04 2.65 -2.80
N GLY A 46 3.16 2.78 -2.09
CA GLY A 46 3.19 2.68 -0.64
C GLY A 46 2.59 1.33 -0.19
N ARG A 47 1.52 1.36 0.62
CA ARG A 47 0.83 0.14 1.09
C ARG A 47 0.07 -0.65 0.00
N MET A 48 -0.03 -0.14 -1.22
CA MET A 48 -0.53 -0.87 -2.38
C MET A 48 0.61 -1.47 -3.23
N ALA A 49 1.84 -1.48 -2.74
CA ALA A 49 2.97 -2.08 -3.45
C ALA A 49 2.79 -3.58 -3.64
N THR A 50 3.28 -4.06 -4.78
CA THR A 50 3.34 -5.48 -5.14
C THR A 50 4.80 -5.90 -5.24
N VAL A 51 5.17 -6.99 -4.58
CA VAL A 51 6.50 -7.61 -4.68
C VAL A 51 6.50 -8.58 -5.85
N GLN A 52 7.40 -8.38 -6.81
CA GLN A 52 7.55 -9.27 -7.96
C GLN A 52 8.54 -10.38 -7.69
N THR A 53 8.16 -11.61 -8.00
CA THR A 53 9.00 -12.80 -7.86
C THR A 53 9.00 -13.64 -9.14
N ALA A 54 9.85 -14.66 -9.20
CA ALA A 54 9.84 -15.62 -10.28
C ALA A 54 8.50 -16.40 -10.42
N PHE A 55 7.68 -16.40 -9.38
CA PHE A 55 6.38 -17.07 -9.33
C PHE A 55 5.19 -16.13 -9.62
N GLY A 56 5.45 -14.86 -9.83
CA GLY A 56 4.48 -13.78 -10.03
C GLY A 56 4.44 -12.79 -8.87
N GLY A 57 3.57 -11.79 -8.98
CA GLY A 57 3.45 -10.73 -7.99
C GLY A 57 2.70 -11.17 -6.73
N PHE A 58 3.12 -10.62 -5.57
CA PHE A 58 2.43 -10.71 -4.30
C PHE A 58 2.03 -9.30 -3.85
N ASP A 59 0.77 -9.11 -3.54
CA ASP A 59 0.29 -7.86 -2.95
C ASP A 59 0.63 -7.88 -1.45
N ALA A 60 1.85 -7.43 -1.10
CA ALA A 60 2.39 -7.58 0.26
C ALA A 60 1.67 -6.72 1.31
N GLY A 61 1.05 -5.62 0.90
CA GLY A 61 0.30 -4.72 1.77
C GLY A 61 -1.22 -4.95 1.70
N VAL A 62 -1.91 -4.06 0.99
CA VAL A 62 -3.37 -4.09 0.83
C VAL A 62 -3.79 -5.24 -0.08
N GLN A 63 -4.70 -6.07 0.40
CA GLN A 63 -5.16 -7.26 -0.33
C GLN A 63 -6.33 -6.96 -1.28
N TYR A 64 -7.15 -5.99 -0.94
CA TYR A 64 -8.27 -5.47 -1.72
C TYR A 64 -8.64 -4.08 -1.20
N PHE A 65 -9.50 -3.38 -1.90
CA PHE A 65 -10.13 -2.16 -1.43
C PHE A 65 -11.64 -2.18 -1.66
N THR A 66 -12.37 -1.36 -0.91
CA THR A 66 -13.79 -1.12 -1.08
C THR A 66 -14.01 0.30 -1.60
N VAL A 67 -15.10 0.51 -2.34
CA VAL A 67 -15.44 1.80 -2.90
C VAL A 67 -16.75 2.25 -2.29
N ARG A 68 -16.67 3.11 -1.26
CA ARG A 68 -17.84 3.63 -0.53
C ARG A 68 -18.29 5.00 -1.02
N ASP A 69 -17.36 5.79 -1.56
CA ASP A 69 -17.59 7.14 -2.07
C ASP A 69 -17.78 7.11 -3.59
N GLU A 70 -18.89 7.63 -4.08
CA GLU A 70 -19.19 7.69 -5.51
C GLU A 70 -18.15 8.48 -6.32
N ARG A 71 -17.55 9.52 -5.73
CA ARG A 71 -16.48 10.29 -6.38
C ARG A 71 -15.24 9.43 -6.62
N PHE A 72 -14.95 8.51 -5.70
CA PHE A 72 -13.86 7.56 -5.88
C PHE A 72 -14.18 6.57 -7.00
N MET A 73 -15.42 6.05 -7.06
CA MET A 73 -15.84 5.20 -8.18
C MET A 73 -15.75 5.93 -9.52
N GLN A 74 -16.23 7.17 -9.60
CA GLN A 74 -16.13 7.99 -10.81
C GLN A 74 -14.66 8.23 -11.21
N ALA A 75 -13.78 8.50 -10.25
CA ALA A 75 -12.36 8.66 -10.51
C ALA A 75 -11.73 7.37 -11.09
N LEU A 76 -12.05 6.21 -10.53
CA LEU A 76 -11.58 4.92 -11.03
C LEU A 76 -12.09 4.64 -12.46
N GLN A 77 -13.38 4.85 -12.71
CA GLN A 77 -13.99 4.64 -14.03
C GLN A 77 -13.41 5.57 -15.10
N ALA A 78 -13.17 6.84 -14.74
CA ALA A 78 -12.64 7.82 -15.68
C ALA A 78 -11.14 7.64 -16.00
N THR A 79 -10.37 7.01 -15.11
CA THR A 79 -8.90 7.07 -15.19
C THR A 79 -8.21 5.71 -15.20
N ALA A 80 -8.88 4.66 -14.74
CA ALA A 80 -8.33 3.33 -14.62
C ALA A 80 -9.38 2.22 -14.87
N PRO A 81 -10.27 2.35 -15.88
CA PRO A 81 -11.37 1.39 -16.11
C PRO A 81 -10.87 0.00 -16.47
N ASP A 82 -9.69 -0.08 -17.07
CA ASP A 82 -9.00 -1.30 -17.48
C ASP A 82 -8.16 -1.93 -16.36
N VAL A 83 -7.82 -1.15 -15.33
CA VAL A 83 -6.94 -1.56 -14.22
C VAL A 83 -7.72 -2.12 -13.05
N VAL A 84 -8.95 -1.66 -12.79
CA VAL A 84 -9.71 -2.05 -11.61
C VAL A 84 -10.73 -3.14 -11.93
N ARG A 85 -10.74 -4.20 -11.14
CA ARG A 85 -11.67 -5.34 -11.29
C ARG A 85 -12.31 -5.71 -9.97
N ARG A 86 -13.56 -6.17 -10.04
CA ARG A 86 -14.20 -6.81 -8.89
C ARG A 86 -13.50 -8.14 -8.61
N TRP A 87 -13.18 -8.35 -7.36
CA TRP A 87 -12.73 -9.63 -6.87
C TRP A 87 -13.87 -10.29 -6.11
N SER A 88 -14.41 -11.35 -6.67
CA SER A 88 -15.45 -12.12 -6.00
C SER A 88 -14.82 -12.95 -4.89
N ALA A 89 -14.58 -12.33 -3.76
CA ALA A 89 -14.25 -13.06 -2.56
C ALA A 89 -15.50 -13.78 -2.05
N ASN A 90 -16.13 -14.62 -2.89
CA ASN A 90 -17.29 -15.44 -2.53
C ASN A 90 -17.02 -16.36 -1.32
N ALA A 91 -15.81 -16.31 -0.83
CA ALA A 91 -15.34 -17.11 0.26
C ALA A 91 -14.34 -16.36 1.15
N VAL A 92 -14.69 -15.16 1.61
CA VAL A 92 -14.06 -14.62 2.81
C VAL A 92 -14.63 -15.41 3.99
N ARG A 93 -13.78 -16.04 4.76
CA ARG A 93 -14.16 -16.81 5.95
C ARG A 93 -13.61 -16.14 7.20
N VAL A 94 -14.28 -16.41 8.31
CA VAL A 94 -13.73 -16.14 9.64
C VAL A 94 -13.32 -17.49 10.22
N LEU A 95 -12.06 -17.65 10.53
CA LEU A 95 -11.48 -18.89 11.06
C LEU A 95 -11.17 -18.73 12.53
N ASP A 96 -11.42 -19.80 13.30
CA ASP A 96 -10.96 -19.91 14.67
C ASP A 96 -9.43 -20.12 14.75
N GLU A 97 -8.91 -20.23 15.96
CA GLU A 97 -7.47 -20.45 16.23
C GLU A 97 -6.92 -21.74 15.58
N ARG A 98 -7.78 -22.68 15.24
CA ARG A 98 -7.43 -23.98 14.64
C ARG A 98 -7.73 -24.04 13.15
N GLY A 99 -8.06 -22.89 12.52
CA GLY A 99 -8.39 -22.83 11.11
C GLY A 99 -9.79 -23.37 10.73
N ARG A 100 -10.66 -23.66 11.70
CA ARG A 100 -12.04 -24.08 11.43
C ARG A 100 -12.89 -22.84 11.14
N VAL A 101 -13.85 -22.99 10.24
CA VAL A 101 -14.79 -21.91 9.95
C VAL A 101 -15.65 -21.65 11.21
N ALA A 102 -15.41 -20.54 11.88
CA ALA A 102 -16.14 -20.12 13.08
C ALA A 102 -17.51 -19.54 12.71
N GLU A 103 -17.57 -18.77 11.61
CA GLU A 103 -18.80 -18.25 11.03
C GLU A 103 -18.73 -18.33 9.52
N ALA A 104 -19.82 -18.75 8.88
CA ALA A 104 -20.04 -18.42 7.47
C ALA A 104 -20.26 -16.91 7.43
N ALA A 105 -19.20 -16.14 7.18
CA ALA A 105 -19.36 -14.69 7.03
C ALA A 105 -20.45 -14.44 5.98
N PRO A 106 -21.48 -13.63 6.27
CA PRO A 106 -22.44 -13.24 5.27
C PRO A 106 -21.68 -12.64 4.08
N PRO A 107 -22.23 -12.69 2.85
CA PRO A 107 -21.63 -12.00 1.72
C PRO A 107 -21.27 -10.61 2.16
N ALA A 108 -20.01 -10.18 1.95
CA ALA A 108 -19.61 -8.84 2.35
C ALA A 108 -20.59 -7.85 1.73
N PRO A 109 -21.21 -6.95 2.52
CA PRO A 109 -22.17 -5.99 2.00
C PRO A 109 -21.54 -5.05 0.96
N GLU A 110 -20.20 -5.03 0.91
CA GLU A 110 -19.42 -4.21 0.00
C GLU A 110 -18.65 -5.08 -0.99
N SER A 111 -18.64 -4.66 -2.25
CA SER A 111 -17.82 -5.30 -3.26
C SER A 111 -16.34 -5.09 -2.98
N HIS A 112 -15.57 -6.17 -3.04
CA HIS A 112 -14.12 -6.11 -2.99
C HIS A 112 -13.56 -5.83 -4.39
N TRP A 113 -12.60 -4.93 -4.46
CA TRP A 113 -11.93 -4.52 -5.68
C TRP A 113 -10.43 -4.75 -5.57
N VAL A 114 -9.82 -5.12 -6.69
CA VAL A 114 -8.36 -5.25 -6.83
C VAL A 114 -7.91 -4.52 -8.09
N ALA A 115 -6.66 -4.09 -8.11
CA ALA A 115 -6.04 -3.65 -9.34
C ALA A 115 -5.42 -4.84 -10.09
N VAL A 116 -5.34 -4.76 -11.41
CA VAL A 116 -4.81 -5.77 -12.30
C VAL A 116 -3.75 -5.17 -13.24
N PRO A 117 -2.69 -5.92 -13.55
CA PRO A 117 -2.35 -7.28 -13.13
C PRO A 117 -1.84 -7.38 -11.68
N ALA A 118 -1.62 -6.30 -10.97
CA ALA A 118 -1.08 -6.22 -9.61
C ALA A 118 -1.71 -5.05 -8.85
N MET A 119 -1.67 -5.03 -7.51
CA MET A 119 -2.31 -3.97 -6.72
C MET A 119 -1.67 -2.60 -6.98
N ASP A 120 -0.38 -2.56 -7.24
CA ASP A 120 0.37 -1.35 -7.59
C ASP A 120 0.02 -0.76 -8.97
N SER A 121 -0.70 -1.50 -9.83
CA SER A 121 -1.10 -1.02 -11.15
C SER A 121 -1.98 0.23 -11.09
N LEU A 122 -2.79 0.39 -10.05
CA LEU A 122 -3.61 1.59 -9.87
C LEU A 122 -2.76 2.82 -9.48
N PRO A 123 -1.89 2.76 -8.46
CA PRO A 123 -0.93 3.84 -8.20
C PRO A 123 -0.08 4.19 -9.41
N TRP A 124 0.45 3.23 -10.14
CA TRP A 124 1.23 3.48 -11.35
C TRP A 124 0.41 4.20 -12.43
N ARG A 125 -0.81 3.79 -12.70
CA ARG A 125 -1.72 4.48 -13.63
C ARG A 125 -1.93 5.94 -13.26
N TRP A 126 -2.04 6.23 -11.97
CA TRP A 126 -2.23 7.61 -11.51
C TRP A 126 -0.92 8.41 -11.45
N ALA A 127 0.22 7.75 -11.32
CA ALA A 127 1.54 8.36 -11.34
C ALA A 127 2.03 8.72 -12.76
N GLU A 128 1.59 7.96 -13.78
CA GLU A 128 2.04 8.08 -15.17
C GLU A 128 2.02 9.52 -15.73
N PRO A 129 0.93 10.32 -15.58
CA PRO A 129 0.91 11.69 -16.06
C PRO A 129 1.84 12.64 -15.28
N LEU A 130 2.18 12.29 -14.02
CA LEU A 130 3.15 13.04 -13.21
C LEU A 130 4.56 12.72 -13.66
N ALA A 131 4.87 11.45 -13.89
CA ALA A 131 6.17 11.02 -14.42
C ALA A 131 6.45 11.62 -15.81
N ALA A 132 5.47 11.57 -16.71
CA ALA A 132 5.58 12.15 -18.05
C ALA A 132 5.83 13.68 -18.03
N ALA A 133 5.35 14.36 -16.99
CA ALA A 133 5.57 15.81 -16.80
C ALA A 133 6.84 16.13 -16.01
N GLY A 134 7.66 15.14 -15.59
CA GLY A 134 8.82 15.35 -14.73
C GLY A 134 8.46 15.82 -13.31
N ALA A 135 7.22 15.56 -12.87
CA ALA A 135 6.68 16.01 -11.59
C ALA A 135 6.65 14.92 -10.52
N LEU A 136 7.17 13.73 -10.83
CA LEU A 136 7.31 12.60 -9.91
C LEU A 136 8.79 12.30 -9.68
N HIS A 137 9.22 12.44 -8.44
CA HIS A 137 10.58 12.18 -7.99
C HIS A 137 10.58 10.90 -7.14
N LEU A 138 10.95 9.78 -7.74
CA LEU A 138 11.16 8.49 -7.07
C LEU A 138 12.57 8.42 -6.50
N ASP A 139 12.86 7.44 -5.65
CA ASP A 139 14.13 7.30 -4.92
C ASP A 139 14.57 8.62 -4.25
N THR A 140 13.60 9.43 -3.84
CA THR A 140 13.83 10.78 -3.35
C THR A 140 13.17 10.95 -1.97
N ARG A 141 13.94 10.66 -0.93
CA ARG A 141 13.49 10.74 0.46
C ARG A 141 13.58 12.18 0.96
N VAL A 142 12.44 12.76 1.34
CA VAL A 142 12.42 14.05 2.02
C VAL A 142 12.85 13.85 3.48
N THR A 143 13.93 14.52 3.87
CA THR A 143 14.52 14.43 5.22
C THR A 143 14.15 15.62 6.09
N ARG A 144 13.88 16.78 5.50
CA ARG A 144 13.56 18.02 6.24
C ARG A 144 12.71 18.96 5.38
N ILE A 145 11.78 19.65 6.05
CA ILE A 145 10.99 20.75 5.51
C ILE A 145 11.42 22.04 6.20
N ALA A 146 11.73 23.07 5.44
CA ALA A 146 12.16 24.36 6.00
C ALA A 146 11.52 25.52 5.22
N ARG A 147 11.60 26.74 5.77
CA ARG A 147 11.29 27.94 4.99
C ARG A 147 12.36 28.17 3.94
N ASP A 148 11.92 28.60 2.77
CA ASP A 148 12.82 28.97 1.68
C ASP A 148 13.65 30.19 2.10
N ARG A 149 14.97 30.10 1.97
CA ARG A 149 15.89 31.18 2.37
C ARG A 149 15.76 32.44 1.52
N LEU A 150 15.38 32.28 0.25
CA LEU A 150 15.22 33.41 -0.70
C LEU A 150 13.80 33.98 -0.66
N SER A 151 12.82 33.18 -0.23
CA SER A 151 11.41 33.56 -0.16
C SER A 151 10.78 33.02 1.12
N PRO A 152 10.89 33.74 2.27
CA PRO A 152 10.46 33.24 3.59
C PRO A 152 8.97 32.86 3.69
N THR A 153 8.15 33.29 2.75
CA THR A 153 6.73 32.89 2.64
C THR A 153 6.55 31.53 1.99
N ARG A 154 7.59 30.97 1.37
CA ARG A 154 7.60 29.69 0.68
C ARG A 154 8.33 28.60 1.47
N TRP A 155 8.22 27.39 0.97
CA TRP A 155 8.83 26.21 1.55
C TRP A 155 9.91 25.63 0.66
N GLN A 156 10.91 25.01 1.27
CA GLN A 156 11.91 24.18 0.63
C GLN A 156 11.96 22.81 1.29
N LEU A 157 12.25 21.79 0.48
CA LEU A 157 12.43 20.41 0.91
C LEU A 157 13.90 20.04 0.76
N HIS A 158 14.48 19.44 1.79
CA HIS A 158 15.78 18.80 1.72
C HIS A 158 15.55 17.32 1.46
N THR A 159 16.21 16.76 0.46
CA THR A 159 16.04 15.37 0.05
C THR A 159 17.37 14.66 -0.02
N THR A 160 17.31 13.34 0.15
CA THR A 160 18.38 12.41 -0.21
C THR A 160 17.89 11.54 -1.35
N GLY A 161 18.70 11.44 -2.41
CA GLY A 161 18.43 10.59 -3.57
C GLY A 161 19.27 9.32 -3.55
N HIS A 162 19.32 8.64 -4.68
CA HIS A 162 20.15 7.46 -4.89
C HIS A 162 21.64 7.84 -4.70
N GLY A 163 22.39 7.06 -3.91
CA GLY A 163 23.83 7.32 -3.65
C GLY A 163 24.10 8.50 -2.70
N ASP A 164 23.18 8.79 -1.76
CA ASP A 164 23.30 9.86 -0.75
C ASP A 164 23.43 11.28 -1.33
N GLU A 165 22.95 11.50 -2.55
CA GLU A 165 22.89 12.83 -3.15
C GLU A 165 21.93 13.72 -2.35
N HIS A 166 22.43 14.82 -1.81
CA HIS A 166 21.64 15.81 -1.09
C HIS A 166 21.20 16.93 -2.02
N LEU A 167 19.87 17.07 -2.21
CA LEU A 167 19.28 18.12 -3.02
C LEU A 167 18.34 19.00 -2.21
N VAL A 168 18.15 20.23 -2.68
CA VAL A 168 17.18 21.17 -2.11
C VAL A 168 16.21 21.59 -3.20
N HIS A 169 14.93 21.30 -3.01
CA HIS A 169 13.84 21.73 -3.87
C HIS A 169 13.11 22.88 -3.19
N ALA A 170 13.13 24.08 -3.78
CA ALA A 170 12.64 25.30 -3.18
C ALA A 170 11.46 25.93 -3.93
N GLY A 171 10.83 26.92 -3.35
CA GLY A 171 9.80 27.76 -3.98
C GLY A 171 8.39 27.19 -3.91
N PHE A 172 8.07 26.29 -3.01
CA PHE A 172 6.72 25.74 -2.83
C PHE A 172 5.84 26.69 -2.00
N ASP A 173 4.64 26.96 -2.47
CA ASP A 173 3.63 27.72 -1.71
C ASP A 173 3.05 26.83 -0.58
N HIS A 174 2.88 25.53 -0.83
CA HIS A 174 2.34 24.58 0.12
C HIS A 174 3.09 23.24 0.10
N VAL A 175 3.05 22.53 1.23
CA VAL A 175 3.55 21.16 1.37
C VAL A 175 2.43 20.28 1.92
N VAL A 176 2.17 19.15 1.27
CA VAL A 176 1.20 18.14 1.68
C VAL A 176 1.96 16.89 2.11
N LEU A 177 1.68 16.41 3.33
CA LEU A 177 2.23 15.16 3.85
C LEU A 177 1.22 14.04 3.58
N ALA A 178 1.55 13.15 2.65
CA ALA A 178 0.74 11.98 2.29
C ALA A 178 1.44 10.67 2.71
N VAL A 179 2.12 10.72 3.83
CA VAL A 179 2.85 9.62 4.47
C VAL A 179 2.14 9.17 5.75
N THR A 180 2.65 8.13 6.41
CA THR A 180 2.09 7.70 7.71
C THR A 180 2.33 8.74 8.80
N ALA A 181 1.50 8.72 9.86
CA ALA A 181 1.64 9.66 10.98
C ALA A 181 3.01 9.53 11.66
N SER A 182 3.61 8.33 11.73
CA SER A 182 4.95 8.09 12.25
C SER A 182 6.03 8.77 11.42
N GLN A 183 6.00 8.58 10.09
CA GLN A 183 6.92 9.21 9.15
C GLN A 183 6.77 10.75 9.16
N ALA A 184 5.51 11.24 9.21
CA ALA A 184 5.25 12.67 9.31
C ALA A 184 5.87 13.26 10.60
N ARG A 185 5.69 12.60 11.75
CA ARG A 185 6.28 13.04 13.02
C ARG A 185 7.80 13.10 12.96
N GLU A 186 8.44 12.03 12.47
CA GLU A 186 9.89 11.95 12.31
C GLU A 186 10.43 13.12 11.46
N MET A 187 9.84 13.32 10.28
CA MET A 187 10.23 14.42 9.38
C MET A 187 10.06 15.81 10.01
N LEU A 188 8.98 16.00 10.76
CA LEU A 188 8.64 17.29 11.35
C LEU A 188 9.46 17.60 12.61
N GLN A 189 10.02 16.60 13.30
CA GLN A 189 10.97 16.80 14.41
C GLN A 189 12.19 17.62 14.00
N PHE A 190 12.64 17.47 12.75
CA PHE A 190 13.77 18.21 12.19
C PHE A 190 13.38 19.55 11.55
N SER A 191 12.10 19.94 11.67
CA SER A 191 11.54 21.15 11.05
C SER A 191 11.16 22.15 12.13
N GLU A 192 12.11 22.98 12.56
CA GLU A 192 12.02 23.90 13.72
C GLU A 192 10.73 24.73 13.79
N GLN A 193 10.13 25.04 12.65
CA GLN A 193 8.92 25.86 12.54
C GLN A 193 7.60 25.08 12.62
N LEU A 194 7.67 23.76 12.70
CA LEU A 194 6.52 22.86 12.66
C LEU A 194 6.38 22.04 13.97
N ALA A 195 7.13 22.41 15.01
CA ALA A 195 7.15 21.72 16.30
C ALA A 195 5.79 21.72 17.04
N ALA A 196 4.85 22.58 16.62
CA ALA A 196 3.50 22.64 17.17
C ALA A 196 2.51 21.78 16.36
N LEU A 197 2.90 20.57 15.94
CA LEU A 197 1.95 19.65 15.32
C LEU A 197 0.81 19.31 16.26
N PRO A 198 -0.41 19.20 15.71
CA PRO A 198 -1.57 18.87 16.52
C PRO A 198 -1.31 17.59 17.35
N PRO A 199 -1.69 17.57 18.64
CA PRO A 199 -1.63 16.36 19.47
C PRO A 199 -2.29 15.14 18.82
N ALA A 200 -3.23 15.36 17.89
CA ALA A 200 -3.88 14.33 17.10
C ALA A 200 -2.92 13.41 16.34
N LEU A 201 -1.78 13.93 15.82
CA LEU A 201 -0.79 13.06 15.16
C LEU A 201 -0.04 12.16 16.14
N ALA A 202 0.14 12.60 17.38
CA ALA A 202 0.79 11.80 18.40
C ALA A 202 -0.08 10.62 18.86
N ALA A 203 -1.40 10.74 18.74
CA ALA A 203 -2.38 9.71 19.11
C ALA A 203 -2.56 8.65 18.01
N VAL A 204 -2.06 8.86 16.80
CA VAL A 204 -2.19 7.88 15.70
C VAL A 204 -1.15 6.79 15.86
N ASP A 205 -1.62 5.60 16.19
CA ASP A 205 -0.81 4.38 16.27
C ASP A 205 -0.95 3.57 14.99
N VAL A 206 0.17 3.33 14.32
CA VAL A 206 0.25 2.49 13.11
C VAL A 206 1.03 1.23 13.48
N ALA A 207 0.33 0.11 13.55
CA ALA A 207 0.95 -1.17 13.88
C ALA A 207 1.83 -1.69 12.72
N PRO A 208 2.98 -2.31 13.03
CA PRO A 208 3.73 -3.08 12.04
C PRO A 208 2.91 -4.32 11.64
N CYS A 209 3.22 -4.86 10.46
CA CYS A 209 2.61 -6.08 9.96
C CYS A 209 3.65 -6.92 9.22
N TRP A 210 4.07 -8.01 9.82
CA TRP A 210 4.82 -9.04 9.12
C TRP A 210 3.94 -9.67 8.05
N THR A 211 4.47 -9.80 6.84
CA THR A 211 3.78 -10.41 5.70
C THR A 211 4.65 -11.53 5.15
N LEU A 212 4.10 -12.75 5.11
CA LEU A 212 4.75 -13.93 4.53
C LEU A 212 4.15 -14.22 3.15
N MET A 213 5.00 -14.37 2.15
CA MET A 213 4.66 -14.66 0.76
C MET A 213 5.07 -16.09 0.41
N LEU A 214 4.10 -16.92 -0.01
CA LEU A 214 4.32 -18.35 -0.28
C LEU A 214 3.94 -18.70 -1.71
N ALA A 215 4.79 -19.47 -2.42
CA ALA A 215 4.46 -20.02 -3.73
C ALA A 215 4.60 -21.55 -3.78
N TYR A 216 3.63 -22.19 -4.44
CA TYR A 216 3.53 -23.63 -4.63
C TYR A 216 3.32 -23.95 -6.13
N PRO A 217 4.35 -23.86 -6.97
CA PRO A 217 4.20 -24.00 -8.42
C PRO A 217 3.71 -25.38 -8.85
N ASN A 218 3.95 -26.40 -8.03
CA ASN A 218 3.54 -27.79 -8.31
C ASN A 218 2.11 -28.10 -7.85
N ALA A 219 1.40 -27.15 -7.24
CA ALA A 219 0.02 -27.37 -6.76
C ALA A 219 -1.00 -27.60 -7.88
N ALA A 220 -0.67 -27.20 -9.11
CA ALA A 220 -1.53 -27.39 -10.28
C ALA A 220 -1.29 -28.71 -11.03
N GLN A 221 -0.54 -29.64 -10.46
CA GLN A 221 -0.31 -30.94 -11.12
C GLN A 221 -1.57 -31.81 -11.12
N PRO A 222 -1.81 -32.59 -12.21
CA PRO A 222 -2.93 -33.53 -12.26
C PRO A 222 -2.90 -34.50 -11.05
N GLY A 223 -3.99 -34.58 -10.30
CA GLY A 223 -4.11 -35.40 -9.10
C GLY A 223 -3.93 -34.65 -7.76
N LEU A 224 -3.43 -33.42 -7.77
CA LEU A 224 -3.46 -32.52 -6.61
C LEU A 224 -4.70 -31.62 -6.75
N HIS A 225 -5.85 -32.13 -6.36
CA HIS A 225 -7.12 -31.44 -6.58
C HIS A 225 -7.28 -30.12 -5.84
N THR A 226 -6.54 -29.90 -4.76
CA THR A 226 -6.44 -28.59 -4.10
C THR A 226 -5.35 -28.61 -3.05
N LEU A 227 -4.50 -27.60 -3.06
CA LEU A 227 -3.69 -27.31 -1.90
C LEU A 227 -4.55 -26.52 -0.91
N GLY A 228 -5.06 -27.21 0.10
CA GLY A 228 -5.75 -26.60 1.22
C GLY A 228 -7.20 -26.17 0.93
N PRO A 229 -7.68 -25.18 1.66
CA PRO A 229 -9.08 -24.78 1.68
C PRO A 229 -9.54 -24.10 0.39
N GLN A 230 -10.85 -24.17 0.11
CA GLN A 230 -11.48 -23.62 -1.11
C GLN A 230 -11.77 -22.10 -1.05
N TRP A 231 -11.50 -21.44 0.08
CA TRP A 231 -11.74 -20.01 0.20
C TRP A 231 -10.61 -19.17 -0.40
N ASN A 232 -10.92 -17.96 -0.85
CA ASN A 232 -9.96 -17.03 -1.48
C ASN A 232 -9.26 -16.13 -0.48
N ALA A 233 -9.92 -15.82 0.62
CA ALA A 233 -9.38 -15.04 1.72
C ALA A 233 -10.02 -15.44 3.05
N ALA A 234 -9.29 -15.26 4.15
CA ALA A 234 -9.83 -15.48 5.47
C ALA A 234 -9.26 -14.52 6.51
N ARG A 235 -10.12 -14.08 7.41
CA ARG A 235 -9.72 -13.55 8.72
C ARG A 235 -9.46 -14.72 9.64
N SER A 236 -8.43 -14.62 10.47
CA SER A 236 -8.12 -15.64 11.46
C SER A 236 -8.03 -15.02 12.86
N THR A 237 -8.53 -15.74 13.87
CA THR A 237 -8.32 -15.40 15.28
C THR A 237 -7.07 -16.07 15.84
N HIS A 238 -6.28 -16.75 15.01
CA HIS A 238 -5.00 -17.32 15.39
C HIS A 238 -4.05 -16.23 15.92
N HIS A 239 -3.40 -16.46 17.05
CA HIS A 239 -2.59 -15.44 17.74
C HIS A 239 -1.48 -14.81 16.88
N ARG A 240 -0.95 -15.54 15.87
CA ARG A 240 0.10 -15.03 14.96
C ARG A 240 -0.45 -14.43 13.68
N VAL A 241 -1.54 -14.97 13.13
CA VAL A 241 -2.03 -14.65 11.78
C VAL A 241 -3.41 -14.01 11.87
N SER A 242 -3.57 -12.84 11.27
CA SER A 242 -4.86 -12.14 11.21
C SER A 242 -5.57 -12.29 9.86
N TRP A 243 -4.80 -12.47 8.78
CA TRP A 243 -5.34 -12.49 7.43
C TRP A 243 -4.55 -13.41 6.50
N LEU A 244 -5.27 -14.13 5.64
CA LEU A 244 -4.71 -14.98 4.59
C LEU A 244 -5.42 -14.66 3.27
N THR A 245 -4.66 -14.60 2.19
CA THR A 245 -5.19 -14.38 0.84
C THR A 245 -4.53 -15.31 -0.15
N ARG A 246 -5.34 -15.97 -0.97
CA ARG A 246 -4.87 -16.71 -2.13
C ARG A 246 -4.69 -15.73 -3.29
N GLU A 247 -3.44 -15.38 -3.61
CA GLU A 247 -3.10 -14.42 -4.68
C GLU A 247 -3.60 -14.87 -6.04
N SER A 248 -3.49 -16.17 -6.35
CA SER A 248 -3.95 -16.77 -7.60
C SER A 248 -5.46 -16.68 -7.81
N SER A 249 -6.24 -16.35 -6.79
CA SER A 249 -7.69 -16.15 -6.90
C SER A 249 -8.10 -14.77 -7.41
N LYS A 250 -7.17 -13.81 -7.38
CA LYS A 250 -7.42 -12.46 -7.86
C LYS A 250 -7.42 -12.40 -9.39
N PRO A 251 -8.32 -11.65 -10.03
CA PRO A 251 -8.34 -11.51 -11.48
C PRO A 251 -7.02 -10.93 -12.01
N GLY A 252 -6.60 -11.42 -13.18
CA GLY A 252 -5.36 -10.97 -13.83
C GLY A 252 -4.07 -11.47 -13.20
N ARG A 253 -4.13 -12.38 -12.21
CA ARG A 253 -2.95 -13.02 -11.62
C ARG A 253 -2.61 -14.32 -12.37
N THR A 254 -1.35 -14.75 -12.26
CA THR A 254 -0.90 -16.06 -12.78
C THR A 254 -1.57 -17.20 -12.03
N ALA A 255 -1.71 -18.37 -12.70
CA ALA A 255 -2.34 -19.56 -12.12
C ALA A 255 -1.47 -20.28 -11.05
N VAL A 256 -0.21 -19.87 -10.85
CA VAL A 256 0.64 -20.43 -9.81
C VAL A 256 -0.01 -20.21 -8.46
N GLU A 257 -0.16 -21.29 -7.68
CA GLU A 257 -0.71 -21.20 -6.33
C GLU A 257 0.18 -20.37 -5.42
N ARG A 258 -0.35 -19.25 -4.94
CA ARG A 258 0.37 -18.27 -4.11
C ARG A 258 -0.50 -17.75 -3.00
N TRP A 259 0.12 -17.53 -1.86
CA TRP A 259 -0.54 -17.04 -0.66
C TRP A 259 0.21 -15.88 -0.05
N THR A 260 -0.54 -14.85 0.35
CA THR A 260 -0.07 -13.78 1.23
C THR A 260 -0.67 -14.00 2.61
N VAL A 261 0.18 -14.08 3.63
CA VAL A 261 -0.19 -14.33 5.03
C VAL A 261 0.23 -13.12 5.84
N GLN A 262 -0.73 -12.42 6.42
CA GLN A 262 -0.47 -11.23 7.24
C GLN A 262 -0.60 -11.57 8.72
N ALA A 263 0.44 -11.24 9.48
CA ALA A 263 0.47 -11.46 10.92
C ALA A 263 -0.52 -10.52 11.65
N SER A 264 -0.86 -10.89 12.89
CA SER A 264 -1.61 -10.01 13.76
C SER A 264 -0.75 -8.80 14.19
N ALA A 265 -1.39 -7.67 14.45
CA ALA A 265 -0.71 -6.46 14.91
C ALA A 265 0.03 -6.69 16.24
N ALA A 266 -0.57 -7.46 17.15
CA ALA A 266 0.05 -7.79 18.44
C ALA A 266 1.32 -8.61 18.26
N TRP A 267 1.24 -9.69 17.48
CA TRP A 267 2.38 -10.55 17.20
C TRP A 267 3.48 -9.79 16.43
N SER A 268 3.11 -8.94 15.48
CA SER A 268 4.07 -8.15 14.71
C SER A 268 4.85 -7.16 15.58
N ARG A 269 4.20 -6.51 16.55
CA ARG A 269 4.90 -5.62 17.51
C ARG A 269 5.87 -6.40 18.41
N GLU A 270 5.44 -7.55 18.92
CA GLU A 270 6.29 -8.40 19.77
C GLU A 270 7.54 -8.89 19.03
N HIS A 271 7.41 -9.13 17.71
CA HIS A 271 8.44 -9.73 16.87
C HIS A 271 9.05 -8.76 15.86
N GLU A 272 8.85 -7.46 16.03
CA GLU A 272 9.30 -6.42 15.07
C GLU A 272 10.82 -6.45 14.81
N ARG A 273 11.58 -6.88 15.83
CA ARG A 273 13.05 -6.97 15.79
C ARG A 273 13.57 -8.38 15.59
N ASP A 274 12.71 -9.35 15.35
CA ASP A 274 13.14 -10.72 15.08
C ASP A 274 13.89 -10.80 13.74
N ASP A 275 14.78 -11.73 13.64
CA ASP A 275 15.40 -12.11 12.37
C ASP A 275 14.30 -12.55 11.38
N PRO A 276 14.32 -12.05 10.11
CA PRO A 276 13.29 -12.37 9.12
C PRO A 276 13.11 -13.88 8.89
N ALA A 277 14.18 -14.67 8.87
CA ALA A 277 14.09 -16.13 8.68
C ALA A 277 13.35 -16.81 9.85
N ARG A 278 13.55 -16.30 11.07
CA ARG A 278 12.85 -16.78 12.25
C ARG A 278 11.37 -16.42 12.25
N ALA A 279 11.04 -15.17 11.87
CA ALA A 279 9.65 -14.73 11.72
C ALA A 279 8.93 -15.54 10.64
N ASN A 280 9.58 -15.76 9.50
CA ASN A 280 9.12 -16.57 8.39
C ASN A 280 8.78 -18.02 8.84
N ALA A 281 9.69 -18.70 9.52
CA ALA A 281 9.47 -20.06 10.01
C ALA A 281 8.26 -20.15 10.96
N LYS A 282 8.07 -19.16 11.84
CA LYS A 282 6.92 -19.10 12.78
C LYS A 282 5.60 -18.89 12.03
N LEU A 283 5.57 -18.02 11.01
CA LEU A 283 4.37 -17.74 10.22
C LEU A 283 4.03 -18.89 9.27
N LEU A 284 5.04 -19.54 8.67
CA LEU A 284 4.84 -20.72 7.83
C LEU A 284 4.20 -21.87 8.63
N ARG A 285 4.65 -22.08 9.86
CA ARG A 285 4.02 -23.05 10.76
C ARG A 285 2.57 -22.69 11.07
N ALA A 286 2.28 -21.43 11.39
CA ALA A 286 0.92 -20.97 11.65
C ALA A 286 0.03 -21.11 10.40
N PHE A 287 0.57 -20.83 9.20
CA PHE A 287 -0.11 -21.07 7.94
C PHE A 287 -0.51 -22.53 7.76
N ALA A 288 0.41 -23.46 8.03
CA ALA A 288 0.13 -24.89 7.95
C ALA A 288 -0.92 -25.34 8.99
N GLU A 289 -0.87 -24.81 10.20
CA GLU A 289 -1.86 -25.07 11.27
C GLU A 289 -3.28 -24.61 10.88
N ILE A 290 -3.39 -23.44 10.20
CA ILE A 290 -4.67 -22.86 9.79
C ILE A 290 -5.23 -23.51 8.52
N THR A 291 -4.38 -23.78 7.53
CA THR A 291 -4.82 -24.20 6.19
C THR A 291 -4.79 -25.68 5.96
N GLY A 292 -4.03 -26.43 6.79
CA GLY A 292 -3.72 -27.85 6.55
C GLY A 292 -2.70 -28.08 5.43
N ILE A 293 -2.09 -27.02 4.88
CA ILE A 293 -1.07 -27.12 3.83
C ILE A 293 0.29 -27.38 4.49
N HIS A 294 0.78 -28.62 4.41
CA HIS A 294 2.08 -29.02 4.95
C HIS A 294 3.16 -29.18 3.87
N ALA A 295 2.81 -28.90 2.61
CA ALA A 295 3.78 -28.93 1.51
C ALA A 295 4.86 -27.88 1.72
N THR A 296 6.09 -28.19 1.30
CA THR A 296 7.19 -27.22 1.32
C THR A 296 6.98 -26.22 0.18
N PRO A 297 6.91 -24.91 0.46
CA PRO A 297 6.80 -23.92 -0.60
C PRO A 297 8.13 -23.82 -1.39
N ALA A 298 8.03 -23.50 -2.67
CA ALA A 298 9.21 -23.19 -3.49
C ALA A 298 9.73 -21.77 -3.24
N HIS A 299 8.89 -20.93 -2.66
CA HIS A 299 9.23 -19.56 -2.24
C HIS A 299 8.55 -19.29 -0.89
N ALA A 300 9.33 -18.73 0.04
CA ALA A 300 8.85 -18.29 1.35
C ALA A 300 9.70 -17.09 1.80
N GLU A 301 9.14 -15.90 1.73
CA GLU A 301 9.79 -14.64 2.07
C GLU A 301 8.88 -13.76 2.93
#